data_09ddd17c559e3c152be090d6cc0e58f9
#
_entry.id   09ddd17c559e3c152be090d6cc0e58f9
#
_cell.length_a   1.000
_cell.length_b   1.000
_cell.length_c   1.000
_cell.angle_alpha   90.00
_cell.angle_beta   90.00
_cell.angle_gamma   90.00
#
_symmetry.space_group_name_H-M   'P 1'
#
loop_
_entity.id
_entity.type
_entity.pdbx_description
1 polymer ?
#
loop_
_entity_poly.entity_id
_entity_poly.type
_entity_poly.pdbx_seq_one_letter_code
_entity_poly.pdbx_strand_id
1 'polypeptide(L)'
;MWTGIAFALAAGLMWGLVFVAPLMLGDYPPLMLTIGRYLAFGLIAVPLGLLDRSRLAELRAADWRQALKLSLIGNFIYYLCLSAAIQMAGGPLPTVIIGTLPVVIAIIANLRSHQALPWIKLAPSLLLIAAGIAAVNQSELDALLQSQDGDLHRYLLGALLAVAAVACWTWYPIRNADWLLAHPQASPRAWATAQGLMTLPVALLGLAVLYGAQALNLSLLPGAFTLPLGPRPMPYLGLMLAVGLFSSWLGTLCWNEASQRLPTSLVGQLIVFESLAALAYAFMLRGQMPPGLTLLGIGFLLAGVVWALRKAK
;
A
#
# COMPACT_ATOMS: atom_id res chain seq x y z
N MET A 1 12.96 19.98 -4.01
CA MET A 1 11.75 19.56 -4.72
C MET A 1 11.99 18.33 -5.62
N TRP A 2 12.89 18.38 -6.63
CA TRP A 2 13.11 17.24 -7.55
C TRP A 2 13.54 15.95 -6.85
N THR A 3 14.43 16.04 -5.85
CA THR A 3 14.85 14.87 -5.05
C THR A 3 13.67 14.23 -4.31
N GLY A 4 12.75 15.04 -3.76
CA GLY A 4 11.55 14.52 -3.11
C GLY A 4 10.62 13.81 -4.09
N ILE A 5 10.47 14.34 -5.31
CA ILE A 5 9.69 13.70 -6.39
C ILE A 5 10.33 12.37 -6.77
N ALA A 6 11.66 12.31 -6.96
CA ALA A 6 12.36 11.07 -7.28
C ALA A 6 12.14 9.99 -6.21
N PHE A 7 12.18 10.36 -4.92
CA PHE A 7 11.87 9.43 -3.84
C PHE A 7 10.40 8.97 -3.87
N ALA A 8 9.43 9.87 -4.14
CA ALA A 8 8.04 9.48 -4.25
C ALA A 8 7.78 8.50 -5.42
N LEU A 9 8.44 8.73 -6.57
CA LEU A 9 8.39 7.82 -7.71
C LEU A 9 9.00 6.45 -7.39
N ALA A 10 10.16 6.44 -6.73
CA ALA A 10 10.80 5.20 -6.30
C ALA A 10 9.91 4.42 -5.32
N ALA A 11 9.28 5.10 -4.36
CA ALA A 11 8.31 4.49 -3.45
C ALA A 11 7.13 3.88 -4.22
N GLY A 12 6.54 4.62 -5.17
CA GLY A 12 5.42 4.14 -5.99
C GLY A 12 5.79 2.89 -6.81
N LEU A 13 6.96 2.87 -7.46
CA LEU A 13 7.45 1.69 -8.18
C LEU A 13 7.56 0.47 -7.26
N MET A 14 8.14 0.64 -6.07
CA MET A 14 8.29 -0.45 -5.11
C MET A 14 6.95 -0.89 -4.52
N TRP A 15 6.02 0.03 -4.28
CA TRP A 15 4.70 -0.30 -3.76
C TRP A 15 3.79 -1.01 -4.76
N GLY A 16 3.98 -0.78 -6.05
CA GLY A 16 3.31 -1.57 -7.09
C GLY A 16 3.52 -3.08 -6.95
N LEU A 17 4.65 -3.54 -6.37
CA LEU A 17 4.93 -4.96 -6.11
C LEU A 17 3.97 -5.58 -5.08
N VAL A 18 3.30 -4.79 -4.26
CA VAL A 18 2.32 -5.27 -3.26
C VAL A 18 1.17 -6.03 -3.90
N PHE A 19 0.79 -5.65 -5.12
CA PHE A 19 -0.29 -6.30 -5.88
C PHE A 19 0.17 -7.60 -6.57
N VAL A 20 1.46 -7.77 -6.76
CA VAL A 20 2.04 -8.94 -7.45
C VAL A 20 1.90 -10.21 -6.61
N ALA A 21 2.17 -10.13 -5.30
CA ALA A 21 2.17 -11.31 -4.45
C ALA A 21 0.79 -12.01 -4.36
N PRO A 22 -0.36 -11.32 -4.17
CA PRO A 22 -1.68 -11.95 -4.19
C PRO A 22 -2.04 -12.55 -5.55
N LEU A 23 -1.55 -11.99 -6.66
CA LEU A 23 -1.75 -12.52 -8.00
C LEU A 23 -0.96 -13.81 -8.25
N MET A 24 0.29 -13.87 -7.76
CA MET A 24 1.16 -15.04 -7.95
C MET A 24 0.89 -16.16 -6.94
N LEU A 25 0.38 -15.81 -5.76
CA LEU A 25 0.12 -16.72 -4.63
C LEU A 25 -1.39 -16.77 -4.31
N GLY A 26 -2.23 -16.93 -5.31
CA GLY A 26 -3.69 -17.02 -5.13
C GLY A 26 -4.15 -18.22 -4.29
N ASP A 27 -3.28 -19.22 -4.13
CA ASP A 27 -3.45 -20.39 -3.26
C ASP A 27 -3.09 -20.11 -1.77
N TYR A 28 -2.58 -18.89 -1.46
CA TYR A 28 -2.27 -18.48 -0.08
C TYR A 28 -3.38 -17.61 0.48
N PRO A 29 -3.85 -17.89 1.71
CA PRO A 29 -4.82 -17.02 2.38
C PRO A 29 -4.28 -15.59 2.58
N PRO A 30 -5.14 -14.55 2.52
CA PRO A 30 -4.73 -13.15 2.72
C PRO A 30 -3.96 -12.92 4.01
N LEU A 31 -4.36 -13.62 5.07
CA LEU A 31 -3.72 -13.55 6.37
C LEU A 31 -2.27 -14.06 6.32
N MET A 32 -2.01 -15.14 5.58
CA MET A 32 -0.66 -15.68 5.39
C MET A 32 0.24 -14.75 4.57
N LEU A 33 -0.31 -14.14 3.51
CA LEU A 33 0.43 -13.13 2.73
C LEU A 33 0.79 -11.92 3.61
N THR A 34 -0.13 -11.50 4.47
CA THR A 34 0.06 -10.37 5.39
C THR A 34 1.11 -10.70 6.45
N ILE A 35 0.97 -11.82 7.14
CA ILE A 35 1.94 -12.27 8.15
C ILE A 35 3.33 -12.43 7.53
N GLY A 36 3.45 -13.12 6.40
CA GLY A 36 4.73 -13.35 5.72
C GLY A 36 5.43 -12.05 5.32
N ARG A 37 4.70 -11.12 4.70
CA ARG A 37 5.23 -9.81 4.32
C ARG A 37 5.78 -9.04 5.52
N TYR A 38 5.01 -8.95 6.60
CA TYR A 38 5.40 -8.14 7.76
C TYR A 38 6.37 -8.85 8.70
N LEU A 39 6.40 -10.17 8.70
CA LEU A 39 7.48 -10.94 9.30
C LEU A 39 8.81 -10.67 8.58
N ALA A 40 8.81 -10.72 7.24
CA ALA A 40 9.99 -10.40 6.45
C ALA A 40 10.45 -8.95 6.67
N PHE A 41 9.53 -7.97 6.65
CA PHE A 41 9.85 -6.57 6.95
C PHE A 41 10.47 -6.41 8.34
N GLY A 42 9.86 -7.02 9.36
CA GLY A 42 10.36 -6.96 10.73
C GLY A 42 11.74 -7.60 10.87
N LEU A 43 11.94 -8.79 10.29
CA LEU A 43 13.24 -9.48 10.32
C LEU A 43 14.34 -8.68 9.59
N ILE A 44 14.04 -8.03 8.47
CA ILE A 44 14.97 -7.13 7.78
C ILE A 44 15.26 -5.89 8.65
N ALA A 45 14.26 -5.38 9.37
CA ALA A 45 14.44 -4.22 10.23
C ALA A 45 15.34 -4.49 11.46
N VAL A 46 15.47 -5.75 11.92
CA VAL A 46 16.33 -6.07 13.07
C VAL A 46 17.80 -5.72 12.83
N PRO A 47 18.52 -6.26 11.83
CA PRO A 47 19.91 -5.88 11.58
C PRO A 47 20.07 -4.40 11.24
N LEU A 48 19.11 -3.80 10.53
CA LEU A 48 19.10 -2.37 10.23
C LEU A 48 18.93 -1.53 11.50
N GLY A 49 18.12 -1.99 12.45
CA GLY A 49 17.95 -1.35 13.75
C GLY A 49 19.23 -1.39 14.59
N LEU A 50 19.99 -2.46 14.51
CA LEU A 50 21.31 -2.54 15.16
C LEU A 50 22.30 -1.52 14.56
N LEU A 51 22.26 -1.31 13.23
CA LEU A 51 23.05 -0.28 12.54
C LEU A 51 22.59 1.14 12.90
N ASP A 52 21.31 1.36 13.08
CA ASP A 52 20.69 2.66 13.40
C ASP A 52 20.42 2.85 14.90
N ARG A 53 21.03 2.05 15.77
CA ARG A 53 20.73 2.02 17.23
C ARG A 53 20.80 3.40 17.91
N SER A 54 21.77 4.23 17.53
CA SER A 54 21.91 5.59 18.08
C SER A 54 20.70 6.46 17.74
N ARG A 55 20.25 6.42 16.50
CA ARG A 55 19.08 7.18 16.02
C ARG A 55 17.76 6.64 16.60
N LEU A 56 17.65 5.33 16.76
CA LEU A 56 16.49 4.70 17.38
C LEU A 56 16.39 5.01 18.86
N ALA A 57 17.54 5.18 19.55
CA ALA A 57 17.60 5.57 20.96
C ALA A 57 17.09 7.00 21.21
N GLU A 58 17.05 7.86 20.20
CA GLU A 58 16.48 9.22 20.28
C GLU A 58 14.94 9.19 20.31
N LEU A 59 14.31 8.09 19.84
CA LEU A 59 12.86 7.95 19.79
C LEU A 59 12.28 7.73 21.20
N ARG A 60 11.27 8.53 21.54
CA ARG A 60 10.54 8.44 22.81
C ARG A 60 9.47 7.34 22.75
N ALA A 61 8.95 6.94 23.90
CA ALA A 61 7.85 5.97 23.97
C ALA A 61 6.60 6.39 23.15
N ALA A 62 6.36 7.69 22.99
CA ALA A 62 5.29 8.22 22.16
C ALA A 62 5.52 7.94 20.67
N ASP A 63 6.78 8.02 20.20
CA ASP A 63 7.15 7.76 18.82
C ASP A 63 7.04 6.27 18.50
N TRP A 64 7.47 5.39 19.40
CA TRP A 64 7.28 3.94 19.27
C TRP A 64 5.80 3.56 19.22
N ARG A 65 4.95 4.19 20.05
CA ARG A 65 3.49 4.01 19.97
C ARG A 65 2.92 4.48 18.63
N GLN A 66 3.43 5.58 18.08
CA GLN A 66 3.04 6.06 16.76
C GLN A 66 3.51 5.10 15.66
N ALA A 67 4.76 4.60 15.72
CA ALA A 67 5.27 3.59 14.81
C ALA A 67 4.41 2.32 14.84
N LEU A 68 4.01 1.84 16.04
CA LEU A 68 3.12 0.70 16.18
C LEU A 68 1.74 0.95 15.55
N LYS A 69 1.13 2.13 15.75
CA LYS A 69 -0.17 2.48 15.14
C LYS A 69 -0.06 2.52 13.62
N LEU A 70 1.01 3.13 13.08
CA LEU A 70 1.26 3.16 11.64
C LEU A 70 1.45 1.75 11.08
N SER A 71 2.19 0.90 11.78
CA SER A 71 2.43 -0.49 11.39
C SER A 71 1.15 -1.34 11.45
N LEU A 72 0.34 -1.16 12.48
CA LEU A 72 -0.88 -1.95 12.64
C LEU A 72 -1.95 -1.53 11.62
N ILE A 73 -2.26 -0.23 11.53
CA ILE A 73 -3.37 0.28 10.70
C ILE A 73 -2.93 0.39 9.24
N GLY A 74 -1.82 1.11 8.99
CA GLY A 74 -1.38 1.44 7.65
C GLY A 74 -0.68 0.29 6.91
N ASN A 75 -0.19 -0.70 7.64
CA ASN A 75 0.48 -1.84 7.06
C ASN A 75 -0.36 -3.12 7.24
N PHE A 76 -0.48 -3.64 8.45
CA PHE A 76 -1.04 -4.97 8.68
C PHE A 76 -2.53 -5.05 8.31
N ILE A 77 -3.37 -4.18 8.88
CA ILE A 77 -4.82 -4.18 8.60
C ILE A 77 -5.08 -3.79 7.15
N TYR A 78 -4.38 -2.77 6.64
CA TYR A 78 -4.46 -2.38 5.24
C TYR A 78 -4.25 -3.56 4.30
N TYR A 79 -3.12 -4.26 4.43
CA TYR A 79 -2.77 -5.32 3.48
C TYR A 79 -3.64 -6.56 3.65
N LEU A 80 -4.08 -6.85 4.86
CA LEU A 80 -5.06 -7.91 5.11
C LEU A 80 -6.39 -7.60 4.39
N CYS A 81 -6.90 -6.38 4.56
CA CYS A 81 -8.12 -5.94 3.88
C CYS A 81 -7.97 -5.95 2.35
N LEU A 82 -6.86 -5.44 1.83
CA LEU A 82 -6.57 -5.41 0.40
C LEU A 82 -6.50 -6.83 -0.19
N SER A 83 -5.71 -7.71 0.42
CA SER A 83 -5.53 -9.07 -0.05
C SER A 83 -6.83 -9.87 0.00
N ALA A 84 -7.61 -9.70 1.08
CA ALA A 84 -8.91 -10.34 1.22
C ALA A 84 -9.93 -9.78 0.21
N ALA A 85 -9.96 -8.48 -0.02
CA ALA A 85 -10.80 -7.85 -1.02
C ALA A 85 -10.54 -8.43 -2.43
N ILE A 86 -9.27 -8.56 -2.82
CA ILE A 86 -8.84 -9.12 -4.11
C ILE A 86 -9.32 -10.58 -4.26
N GLN A 87 -9.19 -11.37 -3.20
CA GLN A 87 -9.59 -12.78 -3.24
C GLN A 87 -11.10 -13.00 -3.14
N MET A 88 -11.85 -12.06 -2.54
CA MET A 88 -13.30 -12.19 -2.35
C MET A 88 -14.12 -11.62 -3.51
N ALA A 89 -13.74 -10.45 -4.01
CA ALA A 89 -14.49 -9.73 -5.05
C ALA A 89 -13.88 -9.89 -6.46
N GLY A 90 -12.78 -10.67 -6.58
CA GLY A 90 -12.00 -10.69 -7.81
C GLY A 90 -11.12 -9.44 -7.95
N GLY A 91 -10.29 -9.41 -8.99
CA GLY A 91 -9.36 -8.29 -9.21
C GLY A 91 -10.02 -6.93 -9.48
N PRO A 92 -11.08 -6.87 -10.29
CA PRO A 92 -11.61 -5.61 -10.82
C PRO A 92 -12.06 -4.62 -9.76
N LEU A 93 -13.01 -4.98 -8.90
CA LEU A 93 -13.63 -4.07 -7.94
C LEU A 93 -12.65 -3.47 -6.92
N PRO A 94 -11.80 -4.28 -6.23
CA PRO A 94 -10.79 -3.71 -5.34
C PRO A 94 -9.84 -2.76 -6.05
N THR A 95 -9.46 -3.03 -7.29
CA THR A 95 -8.59 -2.16 -8.10
C THR A 95 -9.26 -0.81 -8.34
N VAL A 96 -10.55 -0.79 -8.70
CA VAL A 96 -11.32 0.45 -8.87
C VAL A 96 -11.34 1.26 -7.58
N ILE A 97 -11.67 0.62 -6.45
CA ILE A 97 -11.80 1.29 -5.16
C ILE A 97 -10.43 1.81 -4.68
N ILE A 98 -9.39 0.99 -4.70
CA ILE A 98 -8.03 1.38 -4.31
C ILE A 98 -7.46 2.45 -5.25
N GLY A 99 -7.80 2.41 -6.54
CA GLY A 99 -7.43 3.42 -7.51
C GLY A 99 -7.88 4.84 -7.15
N THR A 100 -8.86 5.01 -6.24
CA THR A 100 -9.31 6.33 -5.77
C THR A 100 -8.34 6.98 -4.77
N LEU A 101 -7.38 6.24 -4.20
CA LEU A 101 -6.44 6.71 -3.17
C LEU A 101 -5.76 8.05 -3.49
N PRO A 102 -5.20 8.29 -4.68
CA PRO A 102 -4.52 9.55 -4.97
C PRO A 102 -5.42 10.77 -4.81
N VAL A 103 -6.69 10.63 -5.21
CA VAL A 103 -7.70 11.70 -5.10
C VAL A 103 -8.11 11.88 -3.63
N VAL A 104 -8.44 10.79 -2.95
CA VAL A 104 -8.90 10.83 -1.55
C VAL A 104 -7.82 11.40 -0.63
N ILE A 105 -6.57 10.92 -0.75
CA ILE A 105 -5.44 11.42 0.06
C ILE A 105 -5.20 12.91 -0.20
N ALA A 106 -5.17 13.33 -1.47
CA ALA A 106 -4.93 14.74 -1.81
C ALA A 106 -6.03 15.66 -1.28
N ILE A 107 -7.30 15.26 -1.37
CA ILE A 107 -8.44 16.02 -0.83
C ILE A 107 -8.33 16.13 0.70
N ILE A 108 -8.16 15.01 1.41
CA ILE A 108 -8.11 15.00 2.88
C ILE A 108 -6.87 15.74 3.39
N ALA A 109 -5.71 15.57 2.75
CA ALA A 109 -4.50 16.30 3.09
C ALA A 109 -4.69 17.81 2.92
N ASN A 110 -5.34 18.23 1.83
CA ASN A 110 -5.61 19.65 1.58
C ASN A 110 -6.60 20.25 2.59
N LEU A 111 -7.67 19.53 2.93
CA LEU A 111 -8.65 19.96 3.95
C LEU A 111 -8.03 20.12 5.35
N ARG A 112 -7.01 19.32 5.68
CA ARG A 112 -6.33 19.34 6.98
C ARG A 112 -5.18 20.34 7.04
N SER A 113 -4.69 20.82 5.90
CA SER A 113 -3.53 21.71 5.84
C SER A 113 -3.90 23.14 6.23
N HIS A 114 -3.11 23.73 7.14
CA HIS A 114 -3.20 25.18 7.42
C HIS A 114 -2.74 26.05 6.24
N GLN A 115 -1.97 25.46 5.31
CA GLN A 115 -1.52 26.08 4.07
C GLN A 115 -2.18 25.37 2.86
N ALA A 116 -3.51 25.23 2.91
CA ALA A 116 -4.27 24.55 1.86
C ALA A 116 -4.05 25.23 0.50
N LEU A 117 -3.82 24.41 -0.52
CA LEU A 117 -3.79 24.91 -1.89
C LEU A 117 -5.20 25.34 -2.31
N PRO A 118 -5.35 26.48 -3.00
CA PRO A 118 -6.64 26.87 -3.54
C PRO A 118 -7.22 25.78 -4.44
N TRP A 119 -8.49 25.46 -4.24
CA TRP A 119 -9.16 24.37 -4.98
C TRP A 119 -9.08 24.55 -6.51
N ILE A 120 -9.09 25.78 -6.99
CA ILE A 120 -8.93 26.07 -8.42
C ILE A 120 -7.58 25.60 -8.99
N LYS A 121 -6.55 25.51 -8.15
CA LYS A 121 -5.23 24.98 -8.55
C LYS A 121 -5.16 23.46 -8.45
N LEU A 122 -5.87 22.86 -7.49
CA LEU A 122 -5.87 21.43 -7.20
C LEU A 122 -6.86 20.65 -8.08
N ALA A 123 -8.08 21.20 -8.30
CA ALA A 123 -9.16 20.51 -9.00
C ALA A 123 -8.79 20.00 -10.41
N PRO A 124 -8.10 20.72 -11.29
CA PRO A 124 -7.77 20.19 -12.61
C PRO A 124 -6.90 18.93 -12.55
N SER A 125 -5.93 18.89 -11.64
CA SER A 125 -5.11 17.69 -11.42
C SER A 125 -5.94 16.52 -10.91
N LEU A 126 -6.80 16.76 -9.91
CA LEU A 126 -7.66 15.72 -9.34
C LEU A 126 -8.67 15.19 -10.35
N LEU A 127 -9.26 16.07 -11.19
CA LEU A 127 -10.20 15.67 -12.26
C LEU A 127 -9.50 14.81 -13.32
N LEU A 128 -8.28 15.17 -13.73
CA LEU A 128 -7.48 14.36 -14.65
C LEU A 128 -7.15 12.99 -14.05
N ILE A 129 -6.72 12.95 -12.79
CA ILE A 129 -6.44 11.70 -12.09
C ILE A 129 -7.72 10.85 -11.97
N ALA A 130 -8.85 11.45 -11.57
CA ALA A 130 -10.13 10.75 -11.45
C ALA A 130 -10.62 10.20 -12.80
N ALA A 131 -10.51 10.98 -13.88
CA ALA A 131 -10.83 10.53 -15.23
C ALA A 131 -9.91 9.39 -15.69
N GLY A 132 -8.62 9.48 -15.36
CA GLY A 132 -7.64 8.41 -15.62
C GLY A 132 -7.98 7.12 -14.88
N ILE A 133 -8.30 7.21 -13.60
CA ILE A 133 -8.75 6.07 -12.77
C ILE A 133 -10.02 5.45 -13.38
N ALA A 134 -11.02 6.27 -13.74
CA ALA A 134 -12.26 5.80 -14.36
C ALA A 134 -11.99 5.05 -15.68
N ALA A 135 -11.14 5.61 -16.55
CA ALA A 135 -10.80 4.99 -17.82
C ALA A 135 -10.01 3.67 -17.66
N VAL A 136 -9.04 3.62 -16.73
CA VAL A 136 -8.29 2.38 -16.42
C VAL A 136 -9.23 1.30 -15.91
N ASN A 137 -10.19 1.67 -15.07
CA ASN A 137 -11.08 0.72 -14.41
C ASN A 137 -12.34 0.35 -15.25
N GLN A 138 -12.60 1.04 -16.35
CA GLN A 138 -13.78 0.77 -17.19
C GLN A 138 -13.79 -0.68 -17.69
N SER A 139 -12.66 -1.18 -18.19
CA SER A 139 -12.55 -2.57 -18.65
C SER A 139 -12.79 -3.59 -17.54
N GLU A 140 -12.39 -3.25 -16.31
CA GLU A 140 -12.60 -4.08 -15.11
C GLU A 140 -14.06 -4.01 -14.65
N LEU A 141 -14.71 -2.84 -14.80
CA LEU A 141 -16.13 -2.65 -14.54
C LEU A 141 -17.01 -3.44 -15.52
N ASP A 142 -16.64 -3.45 -16.81
CA ASP A 142 -17.35 -4.20 -17.84
C ASP A 142 -17.25 -5.72 -17.58
N ALA A 143 -16.09 -6.20 -17.14
CA ALA A 143 -15.89 -7.58 -16.72
C ALA A 143 -16.75 -7.96 -15.51
N LEU A 144 -16.91 -7.02 -14.56
CA LEU A 144 -17.79 -7.16 -13.39
C LEU A 144 -19.26 -7.31 -13.76
N LEU A 145 -19.74 -6.47 -14.66
CA LEU A 145 -21.15 -6.48 -15.09
C LEU A 145 -21.51 -7.74 -15.90
N GLN A 146 -20.51 -8.41 -16.48
CA GLN A 146 -20.68 -9.64 -17.24
C GLN A 146 -20.59 -10.92 -16.38
N SER A 147 -20.02 -10.83 -15.16
CA SER A 147 -19.91 -11.98 -14.26
C SER A 147 -21.23 -12.22 -13.51
N GLN A 148 -22.11 -13.08 -14.07
CA GLN A 148 -23.43 -13.38 -13.48
C GLN A 148 -23.40 -14.45 -12.36
N ASP A 149 -22.27 -15.07 -12.04
CA ASP A 149 -22.18 -16.24 -11.16
C ASP A 149 -21.51 -15.98 -9.79
N GLY A 150 -21.55 -14.76 -9.27
CA GLY A 150 -20.90 -14.40 -8.01
C GLY A 150 -21.84 -14.43 -6.81
N ASP A 151 -21.40 -15.05 -5.70
CA ASP A 151 -22.01 -14.85 -4.37
C ASP A 151 -22.00 -13.35 -4.02
N LEU A 152 -23.17 -12.70 -4.12
CA LEU A 152 -23.34 -11.26 -3.87
C LEU A 152 -22.84 -10.87 -2.48
N HIS A 153 -23.04 -11.72 -1.47
CA HIS A 153 -22.58 -11.45 -0.12
C HIS A 153 -21.04 -11.38 -0.06
N ARG A 154 -20.37 -12.36 -0.69
CA ARG A 154 -18.91 -12.40 -0.77
C ARG A 154 -18.35 -11.19 -1.54
N TYR A 155 -19.00 -10.81 -2.62
CA TYR A 155 -18.65 -9.64 -3.42
C TYR A 155 -18.79 -8.32 -2.62
N LEU A 156 -19.94 -8.12 -1.94
CA LEU A 156 -20.15 -6.93 -1.12
C LEU A 156 -19.17 -6.84 0.07
N LEU A 157 -18.85 -7.97 0.68
CA LEU A 157 -17.85 -8.02 1.75
C LEU A 157 -16.46 -7.64 1.20
N GLY A 158 -16.09 -8.13 0.01
CA GLY A 158 -14.87 -7.72 -0.69
C GLY A 158 -14.82 -6.22 -0.96
N ALA A 159 -15.94 -5.62 -1.40
CA ALA A 159 -16.06 -4.18 -1.59
C ALA A 159 -15.86 -3.39 -0.29
N LEU A 160 -16.47 -3.82 0.80
CA LEU A 160 -16.30 -3.20 2.13
C LEU A 160 -14.84 -3.29 2.61
N LEU A 161 -14.19 -4.42 2.40
CA LEU A 161 -12.77 -4.58 2.74
C LEU A 161 -11.87 -3.68 1.88
N ALA A 162 -12.18 -3.49 0.60
CA ALA A 162 -11.46 -2.53 -0.25
C ALA A 162 -11.63 -1.09 0.25
N VAL A 163 -12.83 -0.68 0.67
CA VAL A 163 -13.08 0.64 1.28
C VAL A 163 -12.31 0.77 2.60
N ALA A 164 -12.29 -0.27 3.44
CA ALA A 164 -11.50 -0.28 4.66
C ALA A 164 -10.00 -0.13 4.38
N ALA A 165 -9.49 -0.78 3.33
CA ALA A 165 -8.11 -0.62 2.88
C ALA A 165 -7.83 0.82 2.44
N VAL A 166 -8.72 1.46 1.67
CA VAL A 166 -8.61 2.89 1.30
C VAL A 166 -8.57 3.78 2.55
N ALA A 167 -9.42 3.53 3.52
CA ALA A 167 -9.42 4.30 4.77
C ALA A 167 -8.09 4.16 5.53
N CYS A 168 -7.58 2.94 5.69
CA CYS A 168 -6.29 2.66 6.32
C CYS A 168 -5.13 3.33 5.58
N TRP A 169 -5.09 3.19 4.25
CA TRP A 169 -4.02 3.75 3.42
C TRP A 169 -4.16 5.25 3.16
N THR A 170 -5.31 5.85 3.40
CA THR A 170 -5.47 7.31 3.46
C THR A 170 -4.96 7.87 4.78
N TRP A 171 -5.27 7.19 5.88
CA TRP A 171 -4.84 7.59 7.23
C TRP A 171 -3.32 7.50 7.39
N TYR A 172 -2.69 6.44 6.88
CA TYR A 172 -1.26 6.17 7.06
C TYR A 172 -0.35 7.28 6.55
N PRO A 173 -0.35 7.67 5.25
CA PRO A 173 0.59 8.66 4.73
C PRO A 173 0.39 10.04 5.35
N ILE A 174 -0.85 10.40 5.70
CA ILE A 174 -1.15 11.67 6.35
C ILE A 174 -0.54 11.69 7.76
N ARG A 175 -0.79 10.66 8.58
CA ARG A 175 -0.26 10.60 9.94
C ARG A 175 1.25 10.39 9.99
N ASN A 176 1.80 9.71 9.00
CA ASN A 176 3.23 9.55 8.83
C ASN A 176 3.89 10.89 8.48
N ALA A 177 3.30 11.66 7.55
CA ALA A 177 3.77 12.99 7.20
C ALA A 177 3.65 13.98 8.39
N ASP A 178 2.52 13.95 9.14
CA ASP A 178 2.34 14.75 10.35
C ASP A 178 3.51 14.54 11.33
N TRP A 179 3.89 13.27 11.56
CA TRP A 179 5.00 12.94 12.46
C TRP A 179 6.35 13.42 11.92
N LEU A 180 6.64 13.16 10.63
CA LEU A 180 7.90 13.56 10.00
C LEU A 180 8.09 15.08 9.96
N LEU A 181 7.02 15.84 9.70
CA LEU A 181 7.05 17.31 9.70
C LEU A 181 7.22 17.88 11.11
N ALA A 182 6.67 17.20 12.13
CA ALA A 182 6.88 17.56 13.53
C ALA A 182 8.29 17.21 14.04
N HIS A 183 9.02 16.32 13.35
CA HIS A 183 10.35 15.86 13.72
C HIS A 183 11.35 16.03 12.55
N PRO A 184 11.65 17.28 12.10
CA PRO A 184 12.45 17.51 10.89
C PRO A 184 13.90 17.01 11.00
N GLN A 185 14.40 16.77 12.22
CA GLN A 185 15.73 16.21 12.47
C GLN A 185 15.73 14.68 12.52
N ALA A 186 14.54 14.04 12.53
CA ALA A 186 14.46 12.59 12.56
C ALA A 186 14.96 11.99 11.25
N SER A 187 15.71 10.89 11.35
CA SER A 187 16.20 10.16 10.19
C SER A 187 15.05 9.39 9.53
N PRO A 188 14.73 9.64 8.24
CA PRO A 188 13.73 8.86 7.49
C PRO A 188 14.01 7.37 7.51
N ARG A 189 15.30 6.98 7.46
CA ARG A 189 15.73 5.59 7.50
C ARG A 189 15.44 4.95 8.87
N ALA A 190 15.83 5.63 9.95
CA ALA A 190 15.55 5.14 11.30
C ALA A 190 14.04 5.04 11.56
N TRP A 191 13.25 5.97 11.04
CA TRP A 191 11.79 5.93 11.17
C TRP A 191 11.16 4.77 10.38
N ALA A 192 11.64 4.49 9.15
CA ALA A 192 11.22 3.30 8.41
C ALA A 192 11.59 2.00 9.13
N THR A 193 12.79 1.97 9.72
CA THR A 193 13.28 0.84 10.53
C THR A 193 12.44 0.65 11.80
N ALA A 194 12.08 1.74 12.50
CA ALA A 194 11.21 1.68 13.68
C ALA A 194 9.83 1.11 13.34
N GLN A 195 9.24 1.52 12.21
CA GLN A 195 7.98 0.93 11.74
C GLN A 195 8.14 -0.56 11.44
N GLY A 196 9.24 -0.97 10.78
CA GLY A 196 9.53 -2.38 10.53
C GLY A 196 9.67 -3.19 11.82
N LEU A 197 10.42 -2.68 12.80
CA LEU A 197 10.55 -3.33 14.11
C LEU A 197 9.19 -3.50 14.80
N MET A 198 8.26 -2.56 14.64
CA MET A 198 6.92 -2.66 15.22
C MET A 198 5.99 -3.62 14.45
N THR A 199 6.29 -3.96 13.20
CA THR A 199 5.53 -5.00 12.48
C THR A 199 5.87 -6.40 12.99
N LEU A 200 7.07 -6.63 13.50
CA LEU A 200 7.54 -7.95 13.91
C LEU A 200 6.68 -8.58 15.02
N PRO A 201 6.43 -7.91 16.17
CA PRO A 201 5.57 -8.48 17.21
C PRO A 201 4.14 -8.71 16.73
N VAL A 202 3.61 -7.86 15.85
CA VAL A 202 2.27 -8.03 15.28
C VAL A 202 2.20 -9.27 14.39
N ALA A 203 3.20 -9.46 13.52
CA ALA A 203 3.28 -10.63 12.65
C ALA A 203 3.49 -11.94 13.42
N LEU A 204 4.36 -11.91 14.46
CA LEU A 204 4.58 -13.06 15.34
C LEU A 204 3.31 -13.42 16.13
N LEU A 205 2.57 -12.42 16.64
CA LEU A 205 1.28 -12.64 17.27
C LEU A 205 0.28 -13.26 16.30
N GLY A 206 0.20 -12.74 15.07
CA GLY A 206 -0.64 -13.32 14.02
C GLY A 206 -0.30 -14.79 13.75
N LEU A 207 0.99 -15.12 13.68
CA LEU A 207 1.44 -16.50 13.49
C LEU A 207 1.09 -17.38 14.72
N ALA A 208 1.30 -16.88 15.92
CA ALA A 208 0.93 -17.58 17.16
C ALA A 208 -0.59 -17.85 17.24
N VAL A 209 -1.41 -16.89 16.82
CA VAL A 209 -2.87 -17.07 16.74
C VAL A 209 -3.23 -18.17 15.74
N LEU A 210 -2.57 -18.24 14.59
CA LEU A 210 -2.81 -19.30 13.61
C LEU A 210 -2.44 -20.70 14.16
N TYR A 211 -1.30 -20.83 14.81
CA TYR A 211 -0.91 -22.10 15.44
C TYR A 211 -1.84 -22.48 16.59
N GLY A 212 -2.26 -21.50 17.40
CA GLY A 212 -3.24 -21.71 18.47
C GLY A 212 -4.59 -22.15 17.94
N ALA A 213 -5.08 -21.51 16.88
CA ALA A 213 -6.31 -21.89 16.23
C ALA A 213 -6.24 -23.32 15.64
N GLN A 214 -5.14 -23.67 15.01
CA GLN A 214 -4.91 -25.03 14.50
C GLN A 214 -4.91 -26.07 15.62
N ALA A 215 -4.26 -25.77 16.74
CA ALA A 215 -4.23 -26.65 17.92
C ALA A 215 -5.62 -26.85 18.55
N LEU A 216 -6.50 -25.83 18.43
CA LEU A 216 -7.89 -25.86 18.91
C LEU A 216 -8.88 -26.37 17.84
N ASN A 217 -8.39 -26.84 16.69
CA ASN A 217 -9.21 -27.26 15.54
C ASN A 217 -10.16 -26.18 15.02
N LEU A 218 -9.78 -24.89 15.17
CA LEU A 218 -10.50 -23.76 14.62
C LEU A 218 -10.00 -23.49 13.19
N SER A 219 -10.93 -23.51 12.21
CA SER A 219 -10.59 -23.34 10.79
C SER A 219 -10.42 -21.86 10.41
N LEU A 220 -9.32 -21.24 10.81
CA LEU A 220 -8.94 -19.89 10.34
C LEU A 220 -8.26 -19.90 8.97
N LEU A 221 -7.80 -21.06 8.52
CA LEU A 221 -7.18 -21.29 7.21
C LEU A 221 -7.96 -22.37 6.46
N PRO A 222 -7.90 -22.41 5.11
CA PRO A 222 -8.45 -23.52 4.34
C PRO A 222 -7.87 -24.86 4.82
N GLY A 223 -8.71 -25.91 4.89
CA GLY A 223 -8.37 -27.18 5.53
C GLY A 223 -7.14 -27.93 4.99
N ALA A 224 -6.69 -27.58 3.79
CA ALA A 224 -5.48 -28.15 3.17
C ALA A 224 -4.21 -27.29 3.38
N PHE A 225 -4.30 -26.15 4.09
CA PHE A 225 -3.16 -25.25 4.24
C PHE A 225 -2.21 -25.70 5.36
N THR A 226 -0.95 -25.98 5.00
CA THR A 226 0.09 -26.44 5.95
C THR A 226 0.93 -25.28 6.45
N LEU A 227 0.88 -25.00 7.76
CA LEU A 227 1.75 -24.01 8.39
C LEU A 227 3.20 -24.52 8.49
N PRO A 228 4.21 -23.62 8.46
CA PRO A 228 4.10 -22.15 8.30
C PRO A 228 4.19 -21.66 6.86
N LEU A 229 4.54 -22.49 5.89
CA LEU A 229 5.00 -22.05 4.58
C LEU A 229 4.02 -22.36 3.43
N GLY A 230 2.96 -23.14 3.69
CA GLY A 230 1.95 -23.49 2.68
C GLY A 230 2.45 -24.38 1.55
N PRO A 231 1.70 -24.47 0.43
CA PRO A 231 1.96 -25.46 -0.61
C PRO A 231 3.18 -25.14 -1.50
N ARG A 232 3.62 -23.88 -1.58
CA ARG A 232 4.75 -23.44 -2.42
C ARG A 232 5.78 -22.64 -1.62
N PRO A 233 6.58 -23.29 -0.74
CA PRO A 233 7.45 -22.60 0.22
C PRO A 233 8.46 -21.62 -0.41
N MET A 234 9.15 -22.04 -1.48
CA MET A 234 10.22 -21.20 -2.08
C MET A 234 9.68 -19.96 -2.78
N PRO A 235 8.64 -20.01 -3.64
CA PRO A 235 7.99 -18.83 -4.18
C PRO A 235 7.43 -17.91 -3.10
N TYR A 236 6.83 -18.47 -2.05
CA TYR A 236 6.30 -17.69 -0.93
C TYR A 236 7.41 -16.93 -0.20
N LEU A 237 8.47 -17.62 0.23
CA LEU A 237 9.60 -16.98 0.92
C LEU A 237 10.26 -15.92 0.05
N GLY A 238 10.53 -16.21 -1.22
CA GLY A 238 11.14 -15.27 -2.15
C GLY A 238 10.29 -13.99 -2.33
N LEU A 239 8.98 -14.14 -2.54
CA LEU A 239 8.08 -13.01 -2.68
C LEU A 239 7.91 -12.23 -1.38
N MET A 240 7.77 -12.90 -0.22
CA MET A 240 7.65 -12.22 1.07
C MET A 240 8.92 -11.42 1.41
N LEU A 241 10.11 -11.97 1.15
CA LEU A 241 11.36 -11.25 1.31
C LEU A 241 11.48 -10.07 0.34
N ALA A 242 11.14 -10.26 -0.93
CA ALA A 242 11.18 -9.18 -1.92
C ALA A 242 10.21 -8.04 -1.55
N VAL A 243 8.95 -8.36 -1.24
CA VAL A 243 7.95 -7.35 -0.84
C VAL A 243 8.30 -6.75 0.53
N GLY A 244 8.83 -7.53 1.46
CA GLY A 244 9.32 -7.05 2.76
C GLY A 244 10.46 -6.05 2.63
N LEU A 245 11.42 -6.32 1.74
CA LEU A 245 12.55 -5.41 1.50
C LEU A 245 12.14 -4.20 0.65
N PHE A 246 11.64 -4.45 -0.56
CA PHE A 246 11.41 -3.38 -1.52
C PHE A 246 10.16 -2.56 -1.19
N SER A 247 9.00 -3.21 -1.05
CA SER A 247 7.76 -2.47 -0.82
C SER A 247 7.58 -2.02 0.63
N SER A 248 8.13 -2.74 1.60
CA SER A 248 7.92 -2.36 3.00
C SER A 248 9.05 -1.48 3.50
N TRP A 249 10.32 -1.92 3.54
CA TRP A 249 11.39 -1.10 4.11
C TRP A 249 11.86 0.02 3.17
N LEU A 250 12.33 -0.30 1.95
CA LEU A 250 12.82 0.69 1.00
C LEU A 250 11.72 1.63 0.51
N GLY A 251 10.53 1.11 0.25
CA GLY A 251 9.37 1.92 -0.13
C GLY A 251 9.00 2.92 0.95
N THR A 252 8.93 2.47 2.21
CA THR A 252 8.68 3.36 3.35
C THR A 252 9.79 4.38 3.54
N LEU A 253 11.07 3.99 3.41
CA LEU A 253 12.20 4.91 3.45
C LEU A 253 12.05 6.01 2.38
N CYS A 254 11.85 5.63 1.13
CA CYS A 254 11.69 6.59 0.03
C CYS A 254 10.47 7.50 0.23
N TRP A 255 9.37 6.97 0.75
CA TRP A 255 8.19 7.76 1.09
C TRP A 255 8.44 8.75 2.23
N ASN A 256 9.16 8.35 3.26
CA ASN A 256 9.56 9.23 4.36
C ASN A 256 10.45 10.38 3.87
N GLU A 257 11.42 10.08 2.99
CA GLU A 257 12.26 11.07 2.34
C GLU A 257 11.45 12.07 1.49
N ALA A 258 10.46 11.58 0.74
CA ALA A 258 9.55 12.42 -0.02
C ALA A 258 8.69 13.29 0.90
N SER A 259 8.13 12.72 1.97
CA SER A 259 7.23 13.40 2.91
C SER A 259 7.90 14.51 3.71
N GLN A 260 9.22 14.43 3.93
CA GLN A 260 9.98 15.52 4.53
C GLN A 260 10.30 16.67 3.56
N ARG A 261 10.26 16.42 2.25
CA ARG A 261 10.71 17.36 1.22
C ARG A 261 9.59 18.00 0.42
N LEU A 262 8.38 17.44 0.49
CA LEU A 262 7.24 17.85 -0.33
C LEU A 262 6.01 18.12 0.54
N PRO A 263 5.14 19.06 0.13
CA PRO A 263 3.83 19.22 0.74
C PRO A 263 3.00 17.93 0.68
N THR A 264 2.29 17.59 1.75
CA THR A 264 1.53 16.35 1.87
C THR A 264 0.50 16.17 0.74
N SER A 265 -0.14 17.27 0.29
CA SER A 265 -1.09 17.24 -0.82
C SER A 265 -0.43 16.84 -2.16
N LEU A 266 0.83 17.25 -2.39
CA LEU A 266 1.58 16.87 -3.58
C LEU A 266 2.04 15.41 -3.50
N VAL A 267 2.55 15.00 -2.33
CA VAL A 267 2.96 13.61 -2.09
C VAL A 267 1.76 12.68 -2.29
N GLY A 268 0.57 13.06 -1.80
CA GLY A 268 -0.67 12.32 -2.02
C GLY A 268 -1.03 12.12 -3.51
N GLN A 269 -0.78 13.12 -4.35
CA GLN A 269 -1.01 12.97 -5.79
C GLN A 269 0.03 12.07 -6.48
N LEU A 270 1.27 12.08 -5.99
CA LEU A 270 2.34 11.23 -6.52
C LEU A 270 2.13 9.74 -6.21
N ILE A 271 1.22 9.39 -5.30
CA ILE A 271 0.87 8.00 -5.01
C ILE A 271 0.25 7.28 -6.22
N VAL A 272 -0.21 8.03 -7.23
CA VAL A 272 -0.69 7.45 -8.50
C VAL A 272 0.36 6.56 -9.17
N PHE A 273 1.64 6.80 -8.92
CA PHE A 273 2.72 5.96 -9.45
C PHE A 273 2.71 4.54 -8.90
N GLU A 274 2.18 4.32 -7.70
CA GLU A 274 1.90 2.97 -7.18
C GLU A 274 0.91 2.22 -8.09
N SER A 275 -0.19 2.88 -8.46
CA SER A 275 -1.20 2.30 -9.34
C SER A 275 -0.66 2.04 -10.76
N LEU A 276 0.13 2.97 -11.29
CA LEU A 276 0.78 2.81 -12.60
C LEU A 276 1.78 1.65 -12.59
N ALA A 277 2.57 1.52 -11.54
CA ALA A 277 3.51 0.41 -11.38
C ALA A 277 2.77 -0.93 -11.23
N ALA A 278 1.70 -0.97 -10.41
CA ALA A 278 0.87 -2.16 -10.24
C ALA A 278 0.27 -2.63 -11.57
N LEU A 279 -0.26 -1.72 -12.38
CA LEU A 279 -0.76 -2.01 -13.72
C LEU A 279 0.34 -2.56 -14.63
N ALA A 280 1.50 -1.89 -14.67
CA ALA A 280 2.63 -2.35 -15.48
C ALA A 280 3.04 -3.77 -15.10
N TYR A 281 3.19 -4.06 -13.82
CA TYR A 281 3.52 -5.42 -13.34
C TYR A 281 2.44 -6.43 -13.66
N ALA A 282 1.15 -6.08 -13.50
CA ALA A 282 0.05 -6.98 -13.82
C ALA A 282 0.01 -7.34 -15.31
N PHE A 283 0.21 -6.37 -16.21
CA PHE A 283 0.25 -6.60 -17.65
C PHE A 283 1.49 -7.40 -18.07
N MET A 284 2.66 -7.13 -17.45
CA MET A 284 3.87 -7.92 -17.66
C MET A 284 3.68 -9.38 -17.25
N LEU A 285 3.05 -9.65 -16.10
CA LEU A 285 2.75 -11.00 -15.62
C LEU A 285 1.77 -11.74 -16.53
N ARG A 286 0.79 -11.03 -17.09
CA ARG A 286 -0.19 -11.61 -18.02
C ARG A 286 0.36 -11.78 -19.43
N GLY A 287 1.51 -11.18 -19.77
CA GLY A 287 2.07 -11.19 -21.13
C GLY A 287 1.17 -10.49 -22.16
N GLN A 288 0.35 -9.52 -21.73
CA GLN A 288 -0.66 -8.84 -22.54
C GLN A 288 -0.39 -7.34 -22.59
N MET A 289 -0.71 -6.71 -23.71
CA MET A 289 -0.67 -5.25 -23.82
C MET A 289 -1.95 -4.64 -23.22
N PRO A 290 -1.85 -3.46 -22.57
CA PRO A 290 -3.00 -2.76 -22.04
C PRO A 290 -4.00 -2.41 -23.16
N PRO A 291 -5.31 -2.54 -22.94
CA PRO A 291 -6.35 -2.04 -23.85
C PRO A 291 -6.20 -0.54 -24.10
N GLY A 292 -6.69 -0.06 -25.26
CA GLY A 292 -6.58 1.37 -25.64
C GLY A 292 -7.16 2.33 -24.61
N LEU A 293 -8.28 1.96 -23.98
CA LEU A 293 -8.90 2.75 -22.90
C LEU A 293 -8.01 2.83 -21.66
N THR A 294 -7.33 1.74 -21.29
CA THR A 294 -6.35 1.73 -20.22
C THR A 294 -5.15 2.64 -20.53
N LEU A 295 -4.65 2.61 -21.79
CA LEU A 295 -3.57 3.50 -22.22
C LEU A 295 -4.00 4.99 -22.15
N LEU A 296 -5.23 5.31 -22.57
CA LEU A 296 -5.79 6.64 -22.41
C LEU A 296 -5.87 7.07 -20.95
N GLY A 297 -6.32 6.16 -20.08
CA GLY A 297 -6.37 6.39 -18.63
C GLY A 297 -4.99 6.66 -18.04
N ILE A 298 -3.98 5.88 -18.40
CA ILE A 298 -2.58 6.13 -18.03
C ILE A 298 -2.12 7.52 -18.47
N GLY A 299 -2.49 7.95 -19.67
CA GLY A 299 -2.19 9.29 -20.18
C GLY A 299 -2.82 10.39 -19.30
N PHE A 300 -4.08 10.24 -18.89
CA PHE A 300 -4.74 11.17 -17.96
C PHE A 300 -4.10 11.18 -16.58
N LEU A 301 -3.72 10.03 -16.02
CA LEU A 301 -3.02 9.93 -14.73
C LEU A 301 -1.70 10.71 -14.78
N LEU A 302 -0.91 10.51 -15.83
CA LEU A 302 0.37 11.21 -16.02
C LEU A 302 0.15 12.71 -16.21
N ALA A 303 -0.84 13.12 -17.02
CA ALA A 303 -1.18 14.53 -17.24
C ALA A 303 -1.60 15.23 -15.93
N GLY A 304 -2.40 14.56 -15.10
CA GLY A 304 -2.82 15.07 -13.79
C GLY A 304 -1.64 15.31 -12.86
N VAL A 305 -0.69 14.38 -12.79
CA VAL A 305 0.54 14.55 -11.98
C VAL A 305 1.42 15.68 -12.53
N VAL A 306 1.64 15.73 -13.84
CA VAL A 306 2.43 16.81 -14.46
C VAL A 306 1.80 18.18 -14.19
N TRP A 307 0.46 18.27 -14.22
CA TRP A 307 -0.26 19.48 -13.84
C TRP A 307 -0.02 19.88 -12.39
N ALA A 308 -0.12 18.92 -11.46
CA ALA A 308 0.16 19.15 -10.05
C ALA A 308 1.56 19.68 -9.81
N LEU A 309 2.57 19.06 -10.46
CA LEU A 309 3.98 19.45 -10.34
C LEU A 309 4.26 20.87 -10.86
N ARG A 310 3.56 21.29 -11.92
CA ARG A 310 3.69 22.66 -12.48
C ARG A 310 3.13 23.72 -11.55
N LYS A 311 2.07 23.40 -10.78
CA LYS A 311 1.39 24.35 -9.89
C LYS A 311 1.96 24.37 -8.48
N ALA A 312 2.80 23.40 -8.11
CA ALA A 312 3.53 23.34 -6.86
C ALA A 312 4.84 24.18 -6.86
N LYS A 313 5.23 24.72 -8.02
CA LYS A 313 6.25 25.74 -8.19
C LYS A 313 5.67 27.14 -7.97
#